data_c858f907a55f67d5d8bfb14234614691
#
_entry.id   c858f907a55f67d5d8bfb14234614691
#
_cell.length_a   1.000
_cell.length_b   1.000
_cell.length_c   1.000
_cell.angle_alpha   90.00
_cell.angle_beta   90.00
_cell.angle_gamma   90.00
#
_symmetry.space_group_name_H-M   'P 1'
#
loop_
_entity.id
_entity.type
_entity.pdbx_description
1 polymer ?
#
loop_
_entity_poly.entity_id
_entity_poly.type
_entity_poly.pdbx_seq_one_letter_code
_entity_poly.pdbx_strand_id
1 'polypeptide(L)'
;ILYTMDRVTGEMLRMNDELMLVEPSEEYFAELAAYRNDFLENSDSMDGCGPLRRFDDMKAYLEDTMRYTREETLPEGMVLATQFLCIRKSDNRLVGMIQVRHYLNDFLRTFGGHIGYSVRPSERRKGYASWMLKNVQPYCKSLGLSEILVCCLDTNEGSRRTILKNGGRFDGTAYRADENKTLERYWITL
;
A
#
# COMPACT_ATOMS: atom_id res chain seq x y z
N ILE A 1 -0.01 -21.74 -19.69
CA ILE A 1 -0.35 -20.73 -18.69
C ILE A 1 -1.85 -20.47 -18.81
N LEU A 2 -2.61 -20.90 -17.84
CA LEU A 2 -4.06 -20.72 -17.80
C LEU A 2 -4.38 -19.42 -17.04
N TYR A 3 -5.22 -18.58 -17.63
CA TYR A 3 -5.73 -17.35 -17.03
C TYR A 3 -7.23 -17.50 -16.76
N THR A 4 -7.72 -17.00 -15.64
CA THR A 4 -9.14 -16.78 -15.42
C THR A 4 -9.42 -15.27 -15.34
N MET A 5 -10.54 -14.85 -15.92
CA MET A 5 -11.04 -13.49 -15.66
C MET A 5 -11.68 -13.47 -14.27
N ASP A 6 -11.21 -12.55 -13.42
CA ASP A 6 -11.99 -12.19 -12.23
C ASP A 6 -13.29 -11.55 -12.71
N ARG A 7 -14.43 -12.21 -12.46
CA ARG A 7 -15.77 -11.74 -12.89
C ARG A 7 -16.19 -10.42 -12.23
N VAL A 8 -15.52 -10.03 -11.14
CA VAL A 8 -15.85 -8.81 -10.38
C VAL A 8 -14.98 -7.64 -10.85
N THR A 9 -13.72 -7.88 -11.22
CA THR A 9 -12.75 -6.84 -11.57
C THR A 9 -12.44 -6.78 -13.06
N GLY A 10 -12.80 -7.79 -13.85
CA GLY A 10 -12.47 -7.88 -15.29
C GLY A 10 -10.98 -8.02 -15.56
N GLU A 11 -10.16 -8.41 -14.56
CA GLU A 11 -8.72 -8.64 -14.70
C GLU A 11 -8.41 -10.09 -15.01
N MET A 12 -7.44 -10.30 -15.91
CA MET A 12 -6.86 -11.62 -16.13
C MET A 12 -5.84 -11.90 -15.02
N LEU A 13 -6.28 -12.59 -13.96
CA LEU A 13 -5.39 -13.18 -12.97
C LEU A 13 -4.81 -14.49 -13.53
N ARG A 14 -3.53 -14.73 -13.30
CA ARG A 14 -2.98 -16.08 -13.51
C ARG A 14 -3.70 -17.04 -12.57
N MET A 15 -4.18 -18.17 -13.06
CA MET A 15 -4.95 -19.16 -12.26
C MET A 15 -4.24 -19.67 -10.99
N ASN A 16 -2.97 -19.34 -10.77
CA ASN A 16 -2.18 -19.78 -9.62
C ASN A 16 -1.77 -18.64 -8.65
N ASP A 17 -2.19 -17.40 -8.88
CA ASP A 17 -1.81 -16.30 -7.99
C ASP A 17 -2.82 -16.16 -6.85
N GLU A 18 -2.84 -17.14 -5.96
CA GLU A 18 -3.53 -16.99 -4.69
C GLU A 18 -2.73 -16.04 -3.79
N LEU A 19 -3.32 -14.92 -3.44
CA LEU A 19 -2.68 -13.86 -2.66
C LEU A 19 -3.20 -13.86 -1.22
N MET A 20 -2.36 -13.40 -0.28
CA MET A 20 -2.76 -13.13 1.09
C MET A 20 -2.16 -11.82 1.57
N LEU A 21 -2.90 -11.10 2.43
CA LEU A 21 -2.39 -9.98 3.22
C LEU A 21 -2.02 -10.50 4.60
N VAL A 22 -0.77 -10.25 5.00
CA VAL A 22 -0.24 -10.62 6.31
C VAL A 22 0.50 -9.45 6.92
N GLU A 23 0.55 -9.36 8.23
CA GLU A 23 1.41 -8.39 8.91
C GLU A 23 2.88 -8.80 8.79
N PRO A 24 3.83 -7.84 8.81
CA PRO A 24 5.26 -8.16 8.80
C PRO A 24 5.66 -9.02 10.01
N SER A 25 6.49 -10.02 9.76
CA SER A 25 7.08 -10.87 10.79
C SER A 25 8.49 -11.29 10.36
N GLU A 26 9.24 -11.92 11.26
CA GLU A 26 10.61 -12.41 11.00
C GLU A 26 10.65 -13.42 9.84
N GLU A 27 9.57 -14.17 9.63
CA GLU A 27 9.42 -15.11 8.52
C GLU A 27 9.67 -14.47 7.15
N TYR A 28 9.35 -13.16 7.00
CA TYR A 28 9.42 -12.44 5.73
C TYR A 28 10.68 -11.57 5.58
N PHE A 29 11.67 -11.65 6.49
CA PHE A 29 12.85 -10.78 6.42
C PHE A 29 13.62 -10.89 5.10
N ALA A 30 13.81 -12.10 4.58
CA ALA A 30 14.48 -12.29 3.29
C ALA A 30 13.70 -11.65 2.13
N GLU A 31 12.39 -11.79 2.12
CA GLU A 31 11.52 -11.20 1.11
C GLU A 31 11.40 -9.68 1.23
N LEU A 32 11.38 -9.13 2.47
CA LEU A 32 11.42 -7.69 2.71
C LEU A 32 12.72 -7.06 2.20
N ALA A 33 13.87 -7.70 2.49
CA ALA A 33 15.16 -7.25 1.99
C ALA A 33 15.22 -7.30 0.46
N ALA A 34 14.76 -8.39 -0.16
CA ALA A 34 14.70 -8.53 -1.60
C ALA A 34 13.74 -7.52 -2.25
N TYR A 35 12.58 -7.27 -1.62
CA TYR A 35 11.62 -6.26 -2.06
C TYR A 35 12.22 -4.86 -2.06
N ARG A 36 12.86 -4.46 -0.96
CA ARG A 36 13.57 -3.19 -0.83
C ARG A 36 14.64 -3.02 -1.91
N ASN A 37 15.46 -4.04 -2.13
CA ASN A 37 16.54 -3.99 -3.12
C ASN A 37 16.00 -3.80 -4.54
N ASP A 38 14.91 -4.48 -4.93
CA ASP A 38 14.26 -4.26 -6.22
C ASP A 38 13.89 -2.79 -6.46
N PHE A 39 13.42 -2.07 -5.44
CA PHE A 39 13.09 -0.65 -5.56
C PHE A 39 14.33 0.24 -5.62
N LEU A 40 15.38 -0.08 -4.87
CA LEU A 40 16.62 0.68 -4.87
C LEU A 40 17.32 0.56 -6.23
N GLU A 41 17.41 -0.64 -6.79
CA GLU A 41 18.01 -0.91 -8.09
C GLU A 41 17.27 -0.19 -9.23
N ASN A 42 15.94 -0.05 -9.11
CA ASN A 42 15.12 0.67 -10.08
C ASN A 42 14.99 2.17 -9.80
N SER A 43 15.63 2.70 -8.75
CA SER A 43 15.51 4.11 -8.31
C SER A 43 14.07 4.57 -8.13
N ASP A 44 13.20 3.67 -7.66
CA ASP A 44 11.75 3.85 -7.61
C ASP A 44 11.26 4.26 -6.19
N SER A 45 10.06 4.82 -6.08
CA SER A 45 9.47 5.17 -4.79
C SER A 45 8.87 3.93 -4.09
N MET A 46 9.00 3.88 -2.76
CA MET A 46 8.43 2.81 -1.91
C MET A 46 7.21 3.35 -1.14
N ASP A 47 6.16 3.73 -1.85
CA ASP A 47 4.94 4.20 -1.19
C ASP A 47 4.24 3.05 -0.44
N GLY A 48 3.68 3.34 0.73
CA GLY A 48 2.97 2.33 1.53
C GLY A 48 3.84 1.25 2.18
N CYS A 49 5.14 1.49 2.28
CA CYS A 49 6.10 0.59 2.94
C CYS A 49 6.61 1.15 4.28
N GLY A 50 5.99 2.21 4.79
CA GLY A 50 6.57 2.94 5.92
C GLY A 50 8.02 3.36 5.63
N PRO A 51 8.92 3.29 6.61
CA PRO A 51 10.31 3.72 6.46
C PRO A 51 11.25 2.65 5.84
N LEU A 52 10.75 1.59 5.19
CA LEU A 52 11.54 0.43 4.72
C LEU A 52 12.82 0.83 3.97
N ARG A 53 12.77 1.91 3.16
CA ARG A 53 13.94 2.41 2.42
C ARG A 53 15.14 2.72 3.31
N ARG A 54 14.90 3.12 4.57
CA ARG A 54 15.94 3.60 5.52
C ARG A 54 16.61 2.48 6.30
N PHE A 55 16.07 1.25 6.22
CA PHE A 55 16.54 0.12 7.01
C PHE A 55 17.25 -0.90 6.12
N ASP A 56 18.50 -1.21 6.46
CA ASP A 56 19.23 -2.36 5.92
C ASP A 56 18.96 -3.62 6.76
N ASP A 57 18.68 -3.44 8.06
CA ASP A 57 18.29 -4.50 8.99
C ASP A 57 16.76 -4.61 9.06
N MET A 58 16.23 -5.75 8.64
CA MET A 58 14.79 -6.01 8.62
C MET A 58 14.19 -6.19 10.02
N LYS A 59 15.00 -6.58 11.00
CA LYS A 59 14.55 -6.62 12.40
C LYS A 59 14.28 -5.21 12.91
N ALA A 60 15.21 -4.28 12.68
CA ALA A 60 15.04 -2.88 13.06
C ALA A 60 13.83 -2.24 12.31
N TYR A 61 13.62 -2.60 11.05
CA TYR A 61 12.40 -2.19 10.32
C TYR A 61 11.13 -2.72 10.99
N LEU A 62 11.10 -3.99 11.37
CA LEU A 62 9.94 -4.58 12.05
C LEU A 62 9.67 -3.88 13.39
N GLU A 63 10.70 -3.68 14.20
CA GLU A 63 10.61 -2.98 15.48
C GLU A 63 10.08 -1.56 15.31
N ASP A 64 10.56 -0.80 14.32
CA ASP A 64 10.03 0.55 14.03
C ASP A 64 8.58 0.49 13.55
N THR A 65 8.23 -0.46 12.68
CA THR A 65 6.84 -0.63 12.18
C THR A 65 5.87 -0.94 13.32
N MET A 66 6.28 -1.76 14.29
CA MET A 66 5.45 -2.09 15.46
C MET A 66 5.17 -0.90 16.37
N ARG A 67 5.97 0.18 16.34
CA ARG A 67 5.70 1.41 17.11
C ARG A 67 4.42 2.11 16.68
N TYR A 68 4.00 1.92 15.42
CA TYR A 68 2.79 2.55 14.87
C TYR A 68 1.51 1.77 15.16
N THR A 69 1.60 0.63 15.86
CA THR A 69 0.42 -0.20 16.17
C THR A 69 -0.20 0.13 17.53
N ARG A 70 0.46 0.96 18.37
CA ARG A 70 0.03 1.28 19.76
C ARG A 70 0.27 2.74 20.06
N GLU A 71 -0.68 3.37 20.78
CA GLU A 71 -0.58 4.78 21.19
C GLU A 71 0.66 5.06 22.06
N GLU A 72 1.03 4.12 22.96
CA GLU A 72 2.14 4.30 23.90
C GLU A 72 3.51 4.38 23.23
N THR A 73 3.62 3.82 22.02
CA THR A 73 4.89 3.79 21.26
C THR A 73 4.86 4.67 20.01
N LEU A 74 3.69 5.28 19.74
CA LEU A 74 3.51 6.09 18.54
C LEU A 74 4.43 7.33 18.56
N PRO A 75 5.23 7.57 17.52
CA PRO A 75 6.04 8.79 17.44
C PRO A 75 5.16 10.04 17.38
N GLU A 76 5.64 11.11 18.00
CA GLU A 76 4.93 12.41 18.03
C GLU A 76 4.58 12.90 16.61
N GLY A 77 3.36 13.37 16.42
CA GLY A 77 2.85 13.88 15.16
C GLY A 77 2.45 12.80 14.15
N MET A 78 2.69 11.52 14.46
CA MET A 78 2.29 10.39 13.62
C MET A 78 0.87 9.91 13.97
N VAL A 79 0.36 8.99 13.16
CA VAL A 79 -0.94 8.34 13.36
C VAL A 79 -0.75 6.84 13.47
N LEU A 80 -1.64 6.16 14.17
CA LEU A 80 -1.66 4.70 14.19
C LEU A 80 -1.79 4.16 12.76
N ALA A 81 -1.04 3.12 12.47
CA ALA A 81 -1.02 2.49 11.15
C ALA A 81 -0.73 1.00 11.25
N THR A 82 -1.32 0.24 10.35
CA THR A 82 -1.01 -1.19 10.16
C THR A 82 -0.39 -1.39 8.80
N GLN A 83 0.72 -2.11 8.78
CA GLN A 83 1.44 -2.51 7.58
C GLN A 83 1.02 -3.91 7.18
N PHE A 84 0.69 -4.11 5.90
CA PHE A 84 0.45 -5.44 5.33
C PHE A 84 1.43 -5.73 4.21
N LEU A 85 1.84 -6.99 4.15
CA LEU A 85 2.59 -7.62 3.05
C LEU A 85 1.60 -8.37 2.17
N CYS A 86 1.71 -8.21 0.87
CA CYS A 86 0.97 -9.01 -0.10
C CYS A 86 1.87 -10.15 -0.58
N ILE A 87 1.56 -11.34 -0.12
CA ILE A 87 2.33 -12.56 -0.42
C ILE A 87 1.60 -13.38 -1.48
N ARG A 88 2.33 -13.79 -2.52
CA ARG A 88 1.86 -14.77 -3.50
C ARG A 88 2.15 -16.17 -2.95
N LYS A 89 1.09 -16.95 -2.69
CA LYS A 89 1.22 -18.23 -2.02
C LYS A 89 1.97 -19.30 -2.82
N SER A 90 1.95 -19.24 -4.14
CA SER A 90 2.57 -20.25 -5.00
C SER A 90 4.10 -20.35 -4.84
N ASP A 91 4.75 -19.25 -4.46
CA ASP A 91 6.21 -19.17 -4.31
C ASP A 91 6.64 -18.40 -3.06
N ASN A 92 5.71 -18.09 -2.17
CA ASN A 92 5.91 -17.30 -0.94
C ASN A 92 6.57 -15.93 -1.19
N ARG A 93 6.34 -15.33 -2.37
CA ARG A 93 6.99 -14.09 -2.79
C ARG A 93 6.21 -12.86 -2.33
N LEU A 94 6.92 -11.90 -1.74
CA LEU A 94 6.38 -10.57 -1.46
C LEU A 94 6.25 -9.77 -2.76
N VAL A 95 5.02 -9.60 -3.24
CA VAL A 95 4.72 -8.93 -4.52
C VAL A 95 4.27 -7.48 -4.36
N GLY A 96 3.81 -7.09 -3.18
CA GLY A 96 3.37 -5.74 -2.89
C GLY A 96 3.26 -5.48 -1.39
N MET A 97 3.15 -4.21 -1.03
CA MET A 97 2.92 -3.77 0.35
C MET A 97 1.83 -2.71 0.37
N ILE A 98 1.01 -2.72 1.43
CA ILE A 98 -0.05 -1.74 1.66
C ILE A 98 -0.09 -1.35 3.14
N GLN A 99 -0.13 -0.04 3.40
CA GLN A 99 -0.24 0.51 4.74
C GLN A 99 -1.60 1.17 4.92
N VAL A 100 -2.24 0.89 6.05
CA VAL A 100 -3.50 1.51 6.47
C VAL A 100 -3.24 2.43 7.66
N ARG A 101 -3.48 3.71 7.52
CA ARG A 101 -3.48 4.70 8.59
C ARG A 101 -4.87 4.75 9.19
N HIS A 102 -4.96 4.61 10.51
CA HIS A 102 -6.24 4.41 11.19
C HIS A 102 -7.09 5.69 11.24
N TYR A 103 -6.46 6.85 11.18
CA TYR A 103 -7.09 8.18 11.10
C TYR A 103 -6.18 9.16 10.37
N LEU A 104 -6.70 10.34 10.07
CA LEU A 104 -5.97 11.38 9.33
C LEU A 104 -5.62 12.55 10.23
N ASN A 105 -4.33 12.90 10.31
CA ASN A 105 -3.89 14.24 10.71
C ASN A 105 -3.99 15.20 9.51
N ASP A 106 -3.65 16.48 9.70
CA ASP A 106 -3.78 17.52 8.65
C ASP A 106 -2.94 17.21 7.41
N PHE A 107 -1.72 16.70 7.62
CA PHE A 107 -0.85 16.30 6.50
C PHE A 107 -1.46 15.16 5.69
N LEU A 108 -1.93 14.12 6.35
CA LEU A 108 -2.52 12.97 5.69
C LEU A 108 -3.85 13.31 5.01
N ARG A 109 -4.63 14.20 5.62
CA ARG A 109 -5.88 14.69 5.04
C ARG A 109 -5.64 15.44 3.73
N THR A 110 -4.50 16.12 3.61
CA THR A 110 -4.16 16.91 2.43
C THR A 110 -3.40 16.10 1.39
N PHE A 111 -2.40 15.30 1.81
CA PHE A 111 -1.39 14.74 0.90
C PHE A 111 -1.25 13.21 0.96
N GLY A 112 -1.47 12.59 2.13
CA GLY A 112 -1.11 11.18 2.32
C GLY A 112 -2.27 10.18 2.23
N GLY A 113 -3.48 10.58 2.67
CA GLY A 113 -4.64 9.71 2.77
C GLY A 113 -4.50 8.60 3.82
N HIS A 114 -5.51 7.73 3.90
CA HIS A 114 -5.51 6.54 4.75
C HIS A 114 -4.63 5.42 4.19
N ILE A 115 -4.48 5.33 2.87
CA ILE A 115 -3.86 4.20 2.21
C ILE A 115 -2.63 4.64 1.41
N GLY A 116 -1.51 3.96 1.64
CA GLY A 116 -0.36 3.95 0.75
C GLY A 116 -0.06 2.53 0.30
N TYR A 117 0.35 2.33 -0.94
CA TYR A 117 0.72 1.01 -1.46
C TYR A 117 1.78 1.09 -2.54
N SER A 118 2.51 0.00 -2.71
CA SER A 118 3.42 -0.22 -3.83
C SER A 118 3.42 -1.67 -4.28
N VAL A 119 3.80 -1.90 -5.52
CA VAL A 119 3.98 -3.23 -6.10
C VAL A 119 5.42 -3.35 -6.55
N ARG A 120 6.05 -4.46 -6.19
CA ARG A 120 7.42 -4.82 -6.60
C ARG A 120 7.63 -4.54 -8.09
N PRO A 121 8.67 -3.79 -8.50
CA PRO A 121 8.85 -3.38 -9.90
C PRO A 121 8.71 -4.53 -10.90
N SER A 122 9.34 -5.68 -10.63
CA SER A 122 9.28 -6.89 -11.47
C SER A 122 7.91 -7.58 -11.49
N GLU A 123 6.99 -7.22 -10.58
CA GLU A 123 5.68 -7.85 -10.41
C GLU A 123 4.51 -6.94 -10.83
N ARG A 124 4.79 -5.76 -11.40
CA ARG A 124 3.76 -4.80 -11.84
C ARG A 124 2.93 -5.31 -13.01
N ARG A 125 1.78 -4.66 -13.25
CA ARG A 125 0.85 -4.92 -14.36
C ARG A 125 0.18 -6.30 -14.30
N LYS A 126 0.10 -6.89 -13.09
CA LYS A 126 -0.57 -8.17 -12.81
C LYS A 126 -1.81 -8.03 -11.92
N GLY A 127 -2.25 -6.79 -11.63
CA GLY A 127 -3.46 -6.52 -10.85
C GLY A 127 -3.27 -6.48 -9.33
N TYR A 128 -2.06 -6.69 -8.81
CA TYR A 128 -1.82 -6.81 -7.37
C TYR A 128 -2.20 -5.56 -6.57
N ALA A 129 -1.94 -4.35 -7.09
CA ALA A 129 -2.34 -3.11 -6.42
C ALA A 129 -3.86 -3.03 -6.24
N SER A 130 -4.63 -3.37 -7.29
CA SER A 130 -6.09 -3.36 -7.24
C SER A 130 -6.62 -4.43 -6.28
N TRP A 131 -6.01 -5.61 -6.27
CA TRP A 131 -6.34 -6.68 -5.35
C TRP A 131 -6.09 -6.27 -3.89
N MET A 132 -4.92 -5.69 -3.58
CA MET A 132 -4.58 -5.21 -2.24
C MET A 132 -5.57 -4.16 -1.75
N LEU A 133 -5.84 -3.13 -2.57
CA LEU A 133 -6.75 -2.04 -2.22
C LEU A 133 -8.18 -2.54 -1.99
N LYS A 134 -8.64 -3.54 -2.73
CA LYS A 134 -9.94 -4.18 -2.51
C LYS A 134 -9.97 -4.99 -1.21
N ASN A 135 -8.96 -5.81 -0.99
CA ASN A 135 -8.95 -6.80 0.10
C ASN A 135 -8.56 -6.19 1.46
N VAL A 136 -8.04 -4.97 1.52
CA VAL A 136 -7.80 -4.25 2.78
C VAL A 136 -9.04 -3.50 3.30
N GLN A 137 -10.07 -3.28 2.46
CA GLN A 137 -11.28 -2.55 2.85
C GLN A 137 -12.04 -3.17 4.04
N PRO A 138 -12.20 -4.50 4.16
CA PRO A 138 -12.81 -5.09 5.36
C PRO A 138 -12.06 -4.75 6.65
N TYR A 139 -10.72 -4.68 6.60
CA TYR A 139 -9.92 -4.23 7.73
C TYR A 139 -10.19 -2.74 8.05
N CYS A 140 -10.26 -1.87 7.05
CA CYS A 140 -10.61 -0.46 7.25
C CYS A 140 -12.00 -0.30 7.91
N LYS A 141 -12.98 -1.12 7.49
CA LYS A 141 -14.30 -1.17 8.15
C LYS A 141 -14.23 -1.59 9.63
N SER A 142 -13.37 -2.56 9.96
CA SER A 142 -13.20 -3.01 11.35
C SER A 142 -12.60 -1.93 12.26
N LEU A 143 -11.89 -0.94 11.68
CA LEU A 143 -11.41 0.25 12.37
C LEU A 143 -12.51 1.32 12.56
N GLY A 144 -13.72 1.08 12.08
CA GLY A 144 -14.85 2.04 12.16
C GLY A 144 -14.87 3.09 11.04
N LEU A 145 -14.02 2.93 10.00
CA LEU A 145 -14.02 3.84 8.87
C LEU A 145 -15.21 3.53 7.94
N SER A 146 -15.95 4.55 7.53
CA SER A 146 -17.02 4.47 6.53
C SER A 146 -16.54 4.78 5.12
N GLU A 147 -15.42 5.49 5.01
CA GLU A 147 -14.75 5.83 3.76
C GLU A 147 -13.25 6.00 3.98
N ILE A 148 -12.47 5.81 2.94
CA ILE A 148 -11.02 5.97 2.96
C ILE A 148 -10.55 6.95 1.90
N LEU A 149 -9.63 7.85 2.27
CA LEU A 149 -8.94 8.74 1.35
C LEU A 149 -7.70 8.05 0.80
N VAL A 150 -7.54 8.07 -0.53
CA VAL A 150 -6.33 7.59 -1.22
C VAL A 150 -5.81 8.72 -2.10
N CYS A 151 -4.52 9.01 -1.99
CA CYS A 151 -3.87 10.05 -2.80
C CYS A 151 -2.85 9.41 -3.74
N CYS A 152 -2.68 9.97 -4.93
CA CYS A 152 -1.62 9.60 -5.84
C CYS A 152 -1.08 10.83 -6.58
N LEU A 153 0.15 10.74 -7.10
CA LEU A 153 0.67 11.77 -8.00
C LEU A 153 -0.22 11.87 -9.25
N ASP A 154 -0.43 13.07 -9.73
CA ASP A 154 -1.19 13.34 -10.98
C ASP A 154 -0.57 12.66 -12.21
N THR A 155 0.73 12.39 -12.16
CA THR A 155 1.50 11.65 -13.18
C THR A 155 1.41 10.13 -13.00
N ASN A 156 0.91 9.62 -11.86
CA ASN A 156 0.83 8.19 -11.58
C ASN A 156 -0.48 7.56 -12.09
N GLU A 157 -0.55 7.37 -13.40
CA GLU A 157 -1.71 6.78 -14.07
C GLU A 157 -2.04 5.36 -13.56
N GLY A 158 -1.03 4.58 -13.17
CA GLY A 158 -1.23 3.24 -12.61
C GLY A 158 -2.00 3.27 -11.29
N SER A 159 -1.64 4.20 -10.41
CA SER A 159 -2.33 4.39 -9.14
C SER A 159 -3.74 4.95 -9.36
N ARG A 160 -3.90 5.97 -10.23
CA ARG A 160 -5.20 6.53 -10.58
C ARG A 160 -6.19 5.45 -11.03
N ARG A 161 -5.79 4.61 -11.99
CA ARG A 161 -6.64 3.49 -12.48
C ARG A 161 -6.98 2.49 -11.37
N THR A 162 -6.02 2.17 -10.52
CA THR A 162 -6.23 1.29 -9.38
C THR A 162 -7.29 1.84 -8.43
N ILE A 163 -7.21 3.14 -8.10
CA ILE A 163 -8.13 3.82 -7.20
C ILE A 163 -9.54 3.87 -7.80
N LEU A 164 -9.66 4.33 -9.06
CA LEU A 164 -10.94 4.41 -9.77
C LEU A 164 -11.62 3.05 -9.88
N LYS A 165 -10.85 2.00 -10.18
CA LYS A 165 -11.36 0.62 -10.26
C LYS A 165 -11.91 0.09 -8.92
N ASN A 166 -11.40 0.62 -7.81
CA ASN A 166 -11.87 0.29 -6.46
C ASN A 166 -12.95 1.27 -5.94
N GLY A 167 -13.60 2.02 -6.81
CA GLY A 167 -14.70 2.90 -6.45
C GLY A 167 -14.27 4.30 -5.99
N GLY A 168 -13.03 4.69 -6.29
CA GLY A 168 -12.51 6.03 -5.95
C GLY A 168 -13.29 7.14 -6.66
N ARG A 169 -13.76 8.12 -5.91
CA ARG A 169 -14.39 9.35 -6.38
C ARG A 169 -13.41 10.49 -6.22
N PHE A 170 -13.12 11.19 -7.32
CA PHE A 170 -12.21 12.34 -7.31
C PHE A 170 -12.74 13.46 -6.40
N ASP A 171 -11.86 13.98 -5.54
CA ASP A 171 -12.13 15.01 -4.53
C ASP A 171 -11.30 16.31 -4.74
N GLY A 172 -10.50 16.33 -5.79
CA GLY A 172 -9.65 17.48 -6.10
C GLY A 172 -8.16 17.16 -6.06
N THR A 173 -7.36 18.24 -6.17
CA THR A 173 -5.90 18.16 -6.17
C THR A 173 -5.31 18.94 -5.01
N ALA A 174 -4.10 18.56 -4.58
CA ALA A 174 -3.30 19.28 -3.61
C ALA A 174 -1.88 19.46 -4.14
N TYR A 175 -1.37 20.70 -4.15
CA TYR A 175 0.00 20.98 -4.55
C TYR A 175 0.92 20.96 -3.36
N ARG A 176 1.92 20.10 -3.40
CA ARG A 176 2.95 19.96 -2.38
C ARG A 176 4.20 20.73 -2.79
N ALA A 177 4.32 21.95 -2.26
CA ALA A 177 5.34 22.92 -2.69
C ALA A 177 6.78 22.49 -2.37
N ASP A 178 7.01 21.82 -1.24
CA ASP A 178 8.31 21.30 -0.81
C ASP A 178 8.90 20.22 -1.73
N GLU A 179 8.04 19.50 -2.44
CA GLU A 179 8.44 18.46 -3.40
C GLU A 179 8.15 18.85 -4.86
N ASN A 180 7.52 20.00 -5.10
CA ASN A 180 7.05 20.43 -6.42
C ASN A 180 6.21 19.35 -7.12
N LYS A 181 5.23 18.80 -6.40
CA LYS A 181 4.37 17.71 -6.88
C LYS A 181 2.90 18.05 -6.68
N THR A 182 2.07 17.64 -7.63
CA THR A 182 0.61 17.68 -7.51
C THR A 182 0.10 16.28 -7.19
N LEU A 183 -0.78 16.19 -6.21
CA LEU A 183 -1.46 14.95 -5.85
C LEU A 183 -2.94 15.08 -6.19
N GLU A 184 -3.51 14.00 -6.71
CA GLU A 184 -4.95 13.80 -6.84
C GLU A 184 -5.46 13.06 -5.61
N ARG A 185 -6.64 13.43 -5.15
CA ARG A 185 -7.31 12.90 -3.96
C ARG A 185 -8.59 12.20 -4.36
N TYR A 186 -8.82 11.03 -3.77
CA TYR A 186 -9.98 10.19 -4.06
C TYR A 186 -10.56 9.59 -2.80
N TRP A 187 -11.88 9.66 -2.63
CA TRP A 187 -12.59 8.96 -1.57
C TRP A 187 -13.19 7.66 -2.09
N ILE A 188 -13.01 6.59 -1.33
CA ILE A 188 -13.65 5.29 -1.55
C ILE A 188 -14.60 5.05 -0.39
N THR A 189 -15.88 4.88 -0.67
CA THR A 189 -16.89 4.45 0.32
C THR A 189 -16.72 2.96 0.59
N LEU A 190 -16.72 2.55 1.84
CA LEU A 190 -16.47 1.18 2.29
C LEU A 190 -17.76 0.37 2.42
#